data_114d18098c7abdbb7b528fcf634bc771
#
_entry.id   114d18098c7abdbb7b528fcf634bc771
#
_cell.length_a   1.000
_cell.length_b   1.000
_cell.length_c   1.000
_cell.angle_alpha   90.00
_cell.angle_beta   90.00
_cell.angle_gamma   90.00
#
_symmetry.space_group_name_H-M   'P 1'
#
loop_
_entity.id
_entity.type
_entity.pdbx_description
1 polymer ?
#
loop_
_entity_poly.entity_id
_entity_poly.type
_entity_poly.pdbx_seq_one_letter_code
_entity_poly.pdbx_strand_id
1 'polypeptide(L)'
;MEDLGLSQAVVNLLTRAISFCLPLLVGGCGFLPEWFLPAEKISRLQTNDALQRNLKDKKETISDKLKELNQQAPRLIEPVDALIEPISLNNLSKCKSIIGAREEVNAFADSSNYGERLSEDAWGRSIVGSPQLIVLHETVLGEMETVNLFKTQHLRDQDQASYHLLVSRDGSLLRIVPDSKRAFGAGMSAFGDVTQRTKQGSVGSINNIALHIGLVSPDDGRDDRHSHSGYSDFQYKSLAKQILLWQARYGIPLTRVTSHAFVDRSHSRYDPRSFRWDKFDSFYKVFATRCSLQYLDNGLASL
;
A
#
# COMPACT_ATOMS: atom_id res chain seq x y z
N MET A 1 -26.51 14.94 11.24
CA MET A 1 -25.35 14.73 12.14
C MET A 1 -24.14 14.96 11.27
N GLU A 2 -23.60 16.16 11.38
CA GLU A 2 -22.57 16.68 10.47
C GLU A 2 -21.19 16.21 10.90
N ASP A 3 -20.49 15.56 9.96
CA ASP A 3 -19.09 15.16 10.11
C ASP A 3 -18.19 16.38 9.92
N LEU A 4 -17.49 16.76 10.96
CA LEU A 4 -16.43 17.77 10.90
C LEU A 4 -15.13 17.12 10.37
N GLY A 5 -15.00 17.09 9.05
CA GLY A 5 -13.75 16.79 8.37
C GLY A 5 -12.74 17.91 8.55
N LEU A 6 -11.80 17.75 9.46
CA LEU A 6 -10.63 18.63 9.57
C LEU A 6 -9.61 18.26 8.48
N SER A 7 -9.44 19.12 7.49
CA SER A 7 -8.51 18.95 6.39
C SER A 7 -7.05 18.97 6.88
N GLN A 8 -6.19 18.19 6.21
CA GLN A 8 -4.72 18.12 6.42
C GLN A 8 -4.04 19.50 6.45
N ALA A 9 -4.66 20.52 5.86
CA ALA A 9 -4.21 21.90 5.88
C ALA A 9 -4.20 22.53 7.30
N VAL A 10 -5.12 22.11 8.16
CA VAL A 10 -5.22 22.63 9.54
C VAL A 10 -4.14 22.01 10.43
N VAL A 11 -3.74 20.77 10.19
CA VAL A 11 -2.66 20.10 10.92
C VAL A 11 -1.30 20.74 10.58
N ASN A 12 -1.09 21.12 9.33
CA ASN A 12 0.15 21.78 8.90
C ASN A 12 0.28 23.24 9.36
N LEU A 13 -0.83 23.91 9.68
CA LEU A 13 -0.78 25.28 10.22
C LEU A 13 -0.39 25.30 11.71
N LEU A 14 -0.78 24.27 12.46
CA LEU A 14 -0.47 24.17 13.90
C LEU A 14 0.99 23.79 14.17
N THR A 15 1.64 23.03 13.27
CA THR A 15 3.05 22.66 13.40
C THR A 15 4.02 23.77 13.01
N ARG A 16 3.60 24.79 12.23
CA ARG A 16 4.44 25.94 11.87
C ARG A 16 4.45 27.08 12.89
N ALA A 17 3.51 27.13 13.81
CA ALA A 17 3.42 28.18 14.82
C ALA A 17 4.35 27.99 16.04
N ILE A 18 5.01 26.83 16.18
CA ILE A 18 5.86 26.52 17.34
C ILE A 18 7.37 26.76 17.07
N SER A 19 7.79 27.09 15.85
CA SER A 19 9.22 27.20 15.47
C SER A 19 9.77 28.63 15.33
N PHE A 20 9.06 29.66 15.77
CA PHE A 20 9.61 31.04 15.73
C PHE A 20 9.49 31.71 17.10
N CYS A 21 10.37 31.35 18.03
CA CYS A 21 10.75 32.18 19.15
C CYS A 21 12.07 31.69 19.75
N LEU A 22 13.18 32.20 19.23
CA LEU A 22 14.46 32.29 19.91
C LEU A 22 15.27 33.46 19.29
N PRO A 23 16.20 34.04 19.97
CA PRO A 23 16.19 34.73 21.29
C PRO A 23 16.66 36.19 21.16
N LEU A 24 16.43 37.01 22.15
CA LEU A 24 17.40 38.04 22.54
C LEU A 24 16.99 38.76 23.84
N LEU A 25 17.98 38.82 24.75
CA LEU A 25 18.23 39.77 25.84
C LEU A 25 17.67 39.45 27.24
N VAL A 26 18.55 38.87 28.01
CA VAL A 26 18.97 39.24 29.38
C VAL A 26 18.11 40.30 30.08
N GLY A 27 17.47 39.90 31.19
CA GLY A 27 17.02 40.84 32.19
C GLY A 27 15.72 40.44 32.90
N GLY A 28 15.86 39.84 34.09
CA GLY A 28 14.84 39.94 35.13
C GLY A 28 13.55 39.16 34.99
N CYS A 29 13.53 37.87 35.33
CA CYS A 29 12.30 37.14 35.66
C CYS A 29 11.74 37.62 36.99
N GLY A 30 10.86 38.59 36.95
CA GLY A 30 9.96 38.87 38.07
C GLY A 30 8.77 37.92 37.97
N PHE A 31 8.62 36.99 38.92
CA PHE A 31 7.40 36.23 39.12
C PHE A 31 6.25 37.18 39.42
N LEU A 32 5.35 37.40 38.47
CA LEU A 32 4.04 38.03 38.73
C LEU A 32 3.12 36.98 39.35
N PRO A 33 2.48 37.24 40.51
CA PRO A 33 1.57 36.32 41.14
C PRO A 33 0.30 36.11 40.25
N GLU A 34 -0.23 34.90 40.23
CA GLU A 34 -1.37 34.41 39.39
C GLU A 34 -2.63 35.30 39.43
N TRP A 35 -2.79 36.13 40.42
CA TRP A 35 -3.97 37.00 40.59
C TRP A 35 -3.97 38.27 39.72
N PHE A 36 -2.93 38.47 38.90
CA PHE A 36 -2.85 39.62 37.94
C PHE A 36 -3.32 39.27 36.50
N LEU A 37 -3.75 38.06 36.24
CA LEU A 37 -4.28 37.72 34.91
C LEU A 37 -5.75 38.11 34.77
N PRO A 38 -6.14 38.82 33.69
CA PRO A 38 -7.57 39.10 33.44
C PRO A 38 -8.41 37.84 33.42
N ALA A 39 -9.59 37.84 34.03
CA ALA A 39 -10.49 36.69 34.14
C ALA A 39 -10.75 35.99 32.78
N GLU A 40 -10.71 36.74 31.70
CA GLU A 40 -10.87 36.26 30.34
C GLU A 40 -9.68 35.38 29.86
N LYS A 41 -8.48 35.64 30.36
CA LYS A 41 -7.29 34.82 30.05
C LYS A 41 -7.25 33.51 30.85
N ILE A 42 -7.76 33.54 32.09
CA ILE A 42 -7.89 32.34 32.94
C ILE A 42 -8.97 31.41 32.37
N SER A 43 -10.10 31.97 31.89
CA SER A 43 -11.17 31.16 31.26
C SER A 43 -10.71 30.48 29.96
N ARG A 44 -9.87 31.14 29.15
CA ARG A 44 -9.29 30.54 27.93
C ARG A 44 -8.24 29.48 28.22
N LEU A 45 -7.47 29.58 29.29
CA LEU A 45 -6.51 28.56 29.73
C LEU A 45 -7.26 27.33 30.26
N GLN A 46 -8.29 27.52 31.06
CA GLN A 46 -9.12 26.44 31.59
C GLN A 46 -9.91 25.69 30.49
N THR A 47 -10.38 26.41 29.45
CA THR A 47 -11.02 25.77 28.28
C THR A 47 -10.02 24.99 27.43
N ASN A 48 -8.78 25.46 27.27
CA ASN A 48 -7.75 24.74 26.56
C ASN A 48 -7.33 23.45 27.32
N ASP A 49 -7.19 23.50 28.63
CA ASP A 49 -6.85 22.31 29.42
C ASP A 49 -7.97 21.28 29.46
N ALA A 50 -9.23 21.73 29.45
CA ALA A 50 -10.39 20.84 29.33
C ALA A 50 -10.48 20.21 27.94
N LEU A 51 -10.16 20.97 26.89
CA LEU A 51 -10.11 20.48 25.51
C LEU A 51 -8.97 19.46 25.32
N GLN A 52 -7.80 19.72 25.87
CA GLN A 52 -6.64 18.82 25.81
C GLN A 52 -6.92 17.52 26.58
N ARG A 53 -7.56 17.57 27.73
CA ARG A 53 -8.00 16.38 28.47
C ARG A 53 -9.02 15.57 27.67
N ASN A 54 -10.03 16.21 27.10
CA ASN A 54 -11.04 15.54 26.28
C ASN A 54 -10.44 14.88 25.03
N LEU A 55 -9.43 15.50 24.40
CA LEU A 55 -8.70 14.93 23.26
C LEU A 55 -7.82 13.73 23.67
N LYS A 56 -7.21 13.79 24.86
CA LYS A 56 -6.43 12.69 25.41
C LYS A 56 -7.31 11.49 25.73
N ASP A 57 -8.44 11.73 26.42
CA ASP A 57 -9.41 10.69 26.77
C ASP A 57 -10.03 10.03 25.54
N LYS A 58 -10.34 10.82 24.48
CA LYS A 58 -10.80 10.28 23.19
C LYS A 58 -9.74 9.45 22.49
N LYS A 59 -8.46 9.88 22.53
CA LYS A 59 -7.34 9.10 21.96
C LYS A 59 -7.15 7.78 22.68
N GLU A 60 -7.21 7.76 24.00
CA GLU A 60 -7.14 6.53 24.80
C GLU A 60 -8.33 5.60 24.49
N THR A 61 -9.55 6.14 24.45
CA THR A 61 -10.75 5.35 24.12
C THR A 61 -10.69 4.77 22.69
N ILE A 62 -10.18 5.51 21.71
CA ILE A 62 -9.97 5.02 20.33
C ILE A 62 -8.89 3.95 20.30
N SER A 63 -7.78 4.15 21.03
CA SER A 63 -6.71 3.17 21.13
C SER A 63 -7.20 1.85 21.77
N ASP A 64 -8.01 1.93 22.80
CA ASP A 64 -8.53 0.75 23.47
C ASP A 64 -9.59 0.03 22.64
N LYS A 65 -10.47 0.76 21.93
CA LYS A 65 -11.38 0.17 20.94
C LYS A 65 -10.64 -0.48 19.77
N LEU A 66 -9.53 0.11 19.32
CA LEU A 66 -8.69 -0.51 18.28
C LEU A 66 -7.99 -1.78 18.78
N LYS A 67 -7.55 -1.80 20.06
CA LYS A 67 -7.01 -3.02 20.69
C LYS A 67 -8.08 -4.10 20.80
N GLU A 68 -9.28 -3.73 21.20
CA GLU A 68 -10.41 -4.64 21.34
C GLU A 68 -10.88 -5.19 19.98
N LEU A 69 -10.94 -4.34 18.93
CA LEU A 69 -11.21 -4.76 17.55
C LEU A 69 -10.11 -5.68 17.00
N ASN A 70 -8.84 -5.40 17.29
CA ASN A 70 -7.73 -6.28 16.91
C ASN A 70 -7.70 -7.60 17.70
N GLN A 71 -8.29 -7.65 18.90
CA GLN A 71 -8.46 -8.89 19.65
C GLN A 71 -9.68 -9.69 19.21
N GLN A 72 -10.71 -9.02 18.65
CA GLN A 72 -11.93 -9.63 18.13
C GLN A 72 -11.86 -9.96 16.65
N ALA A 73 -10.92 -9.35 15.91
CA ALA A 73 -10.62 -9.83 14.55
C ALA A 73 -10.22 -11.30 14.67
N PRO A 74 -10.91 -12.22 13.98
CA PRO A 74 -10.45 -13.60 13.95
C PRO A 74 -8.99 -13.55 13.55
N ARG A 75 -8.13 -14.16 14.38
CA ARG A 75 -6.76 -14.44 14.00
C ARG A 75 -6.86 -15.29 12.73
N LEU A 76 -6.78 -14.66 11.57
CA LEU A 76 -6.45 -15.34 10.33
C LEU A 76 -4.97 -15.77 10.46
N ILE A 77 -4.71 -16.68 11.39
CA ILE A 77 -3.56 -17.55 11.35
C ILE A 77 -4.00 -18.72 10.47
N GLU A 78 -4.31 -18.40 9.22
CA GLU A 78 -4.15 -19.38 8.17
C GLU A 78 -2.65 -19.54 8.03
N PRO A 79 -2.10 -20.76 8.07
CA PRO A 79 -0.75 -20.99 7.64
C PRO A 79 -0.65 -20.38 6.25
N VAL A 80 0.25 -19.41 6.08
CA VAL A 80 0.52 -18.81 4.78
C VAL A 80 0.89 -20.00 3.89
N ASP A 81 -0.02 -20.39 2.96
CA ASP A 81 0.17 -21.59 2.16
C ASP A 81 1.56 -21.58 1.55
N ALA A 82 2.23 -22.72 1.63
CA ALA A 82 3.54 -22.89 1.03
C ALA A 82 3.50 -22.53 -0.45
N LEU A 83 4.60 -22.04 -0.98
CA LEU A 83 4.73 -21.85 -2.43
C LEU A 83 4.48 -23.20 -3.14
N ILE A 84 3.80 -23.12 -4.28
CA ILE A 84 3.49 -24.26 -5.14
C ILE A 84 4.64 -24.45 -6.12
N GLU A 85 4.82 -25.67 -6.65
CA GLU A 85 5.82 -25.91 -7.68
C GLU A 85 5.52 -25.06 -8.94
N PRO A 86 6.46 -24.24 -9.42
CA PRO A 86 6.27 -23.46 -10.65
C PRO A 86 6.11 -24.37 -11.88
N ILE A 87 5.28 -23.98 -12.83
CA ILE A 87 5.17 -24.70 -14.09
C ILE A 87 6.36 -24.39 -15.03
N SER A 88 6.64 -25.30 -15.96
CA SER A 88 7.66 -25.09 -16.96
C SER A 88 7.37 -23.87 -17.85
N LEU A 89 8.41 -23.21 -18.35
CA LEU A 89 8.27 -22.05 -19.24
C LEU A 89 7.48 -22.38 -20.52
N ASN A 90 7.59 -23.63 -21.02
CA ASN A 90 6.83 -24.09 -22.17
C ASN A 90 5.33 -24.14 -21.88
N ASN A 91 4.93 -24.69 -20.72
CA ASN A 91 3.53 -24.72 -20.30
C ASN A 91 3.00 -23.32 -19.99
N LEU A 92 3.82 -22.45 -19.43
CA LEU A 92 3.48 -21.04 -19.21
C LEU A 92 3.18 -20.32 -20.55
N SER A 93 4.04 -20.52 -21.55
CA SER A 93 3.84 -19.96 -22.91
C SER A 93 2.56 -20.47 -23.55
N LYS A 94 2.27 -21.78 -23.44
CA LYS A 94 1.00 -22.35 -23.92
C LYS A 94 -0.20 -21.74 -23.21
N CYS A 95 -0.17 -21.63 -21.88
CA CYS A 95 -1.23 -20.99 -21.12
C CYS A 95 -1.45 -19.54 -21.55
N LYS A 96 -0.38 -18.75 -21.68
CA LYS A 96 -0.41 -17.35 -22.17
C LYS A 96 -1.17 -17.23 -23.49
N SER A 97 -0.90 -18.15 -24.44
CA SER A 97 -1.58 -18.19 -25.72
C SER A 97 -3.07 -18.61 -25.59
N ILE A 98 -3.37 -19.66 -24.83
CA ILE A 98 -4.73 -20.19 -24.63
C ILE A 98 -5.69 -19.14 -24.05
N ILE A 99 -5.22 -18.37 -23.05
CA ILE A 99 -6.05 -17.33 -22.43
C ILE A 99 -6.03 -16.02 -23.19
N GLY A 100 -5.24 -15.90 -24.27
CA GLY A 100 -5.08 -14.67 -25.03
C GLY A 100 -4.60 -13.53 -24.12
N ALA A 101 -3.52 -13.76 -23.38
CA ALA A 101 -2.91 -12.71 -22.56
C ALA A 101 -2.30 -11.66 -23.47
N ARG A 102 -2.48 -10.38 -23.10
CA ARG A 102 -1.92 -9.26 -23.85
C ARG A 102 -0.40 -9.22 -23.69
N GLU A 103 0.29 -8.75 -24.73
CA GLU A 103 1.69 -8.40 -24.62
C GLU A 103 1.85 -7.13 -23.77
N GLU A 104 2.95 -7.07 -23.06
CA GLU A 104 3.29 -5.92 -22.23
C GLU A 104 3.96 -4.83 -23.08
N VAL A 105 3.58 -3.58 -22.88
CA VAL A 105 4.23 -2.42 -23.47
C VAL A 105 5.25 -1.87 -22.46
N ASN A 106 6.49 -1.70 -22.89
CA ASN A 106 7.55 -1.21 -22.01
C ASN A 106 7.38 0.29 -21.71
N ALA A 107 7.30 0.63 -20.45
CA ALA A 107 7.24 1.99 -19.92
C ALA A 107 8.12 2.09 -18.66
N PHE A 108 9.37 1.66 -18.76
CA PHE A 108 10.26 1.46 -17.61
C PHE A 108 10.43 2.72 -16.77
N ALA A 109 10.41 2.51 -15.46
CA ALA A 109 10.68 3.52 -14.44
C ALA A 109 12.14 3.99 -14.50
N ASP A 110 12.40 5.19 -13.96
CA ASP A 110 13.77 5.62 -13.64
C ASP A 110 14.41 4.67 -12.62
N SER A 111 15.71 4.44 -12.74
CA SER A 111 16.45 3.50 -11.89
C SER A 111 16.43 3.86 -10.40
N SER A 112 16.14 5.11 -10.05
CA SER A 112 15.95 5.53 -8.67
C SER A 112 14.68 4.98 -8.02
N ASN A 113 13.69 4.56 -8.81
CA ASN A 113 12.38 4.11 -8.34
C ASN A 113 12.25 2.59 -8.16
N TYR A 114 13.33 1.84 -8.30
CA TYR A 114 13.37 0.40 -8.01
C TYR A 114 14.79 -0.02 -7.59
N GLY A 115 14.94 -1.23 -7.11
CA GLY A 115 16.25 -1.77 -6.71
C GLY A 115 16.44 -3.23 -7.07
N GLU A 116 17.57 -3.78 -6.68
CA GLU A 116 17.80 -5.23 -6.77
C GLU A 116 16.99 -5.98 -5.70
N ARG A 117 16.60 -7.22 -6.01
CA ARG A 117 16.16 -8.13 -4.96
C ARG A 117 17.37 -8.62 -4.20
N LEU A 118 17.29 -8.57 -2.87
CA LEU A 118 18.42 -8.86 -1.99
C LEU A 118 18.28 -10.24 -1.38
N SER A 119 19.40 -10.94 -1.25
CA SER A 119 19.52 -12.22 -0.52
C SER A 119 19.90 -12.05 0.95
N GLU A 120 20.23 -10.82 1.35
CA GLU A 120 20.61 -10.48 2.73
C GLU A 120 19.84 -9.23 3.19
N ASP A 121 19.52 -9.17 4.47
CA ASP A 121 18.92 -8.00 5.11
C ASP A 121 19.98 -6.95 5.52
N ALA A 122 19.53 -5.88 6.15
CA ALA A 122 20.38 -4.77 6.61
C ALA A 122 21.47 -5.18 7.62
N TRP A 123 21.42 -6.39 8.16
CA TRP A 123 22.38 -6.94 9.15
C TRP A 123 23.16 -8.14 8.60
N GLY A 124 23.09 -8.42 7.30
CA GLY A 124 23.78 -9.55 6.66
C GLY A 124 23.12 -10.91 6.93
N ARG A 125 21.86 -10.94 7.41
CA ARG A 125 21.12 -12.19 7.61
C ARG A 125 20.46 -12.59 6.30
N SER A 126 20.52 -13.88 5.98
CA SER A 126 19.89 -14.43 4.77
C SER A 126 18.38 -14.17 4.77
N ILE A 127 17.90 -13.63 3.65
CA ILE A 127 16.47 -13.38 3.39
C ILE A 127 16.09 -13.86 1.99
N VAL A 128 14.80 -14.07 1.78
CA VAL A 128 14.28 -14.41 0.45
C VAL A 128 14.25 -13.17 -0.45
N GLY A 129 14.86 -13.30 -1.63
CA GLY A 129 14.91 -12.27 -2.68
C GLY A 129 14.18 -12.67 -3.96
N SER A 130 13.18 -13.56 -3.89
CA SER A 130 12.36 -13.98 -5.03
C SER A 130 10.89 -13.65 -4.81
N PRO A 131 10.08 -13.52 -5.90
CA PRO A 131 8.65 -13.28 -5.78
C PRO A 131 7.93 -14.38 -5.01
N GLN A 132 7.19 -13.99 -3.97
CA GLN A 132 6.38 -14.88 -3.13
C GLN A 132 4.97 -14.31 -2.85
N LEU A 133 4.69 -13.09 -3.31
CA LEU A 133 3.49 -12.34 -2.99
C LEU A 133 3.09 -11.48 -4.17
N ILE A 134 1.79 -11.31 -4.42
CA ILE A 134 1.26 -10.37 -5.41
C ILE A 134 0.41 -9.33 -4.67
N VAL A 135 0.73 -8.06 -4.87
CA VAL A 135 0.04 -6.94 -4.21
C VAL A 135 -0.66 -6.07 -5.24
N LEU A 136 -1.95 -5.90 -5.04
CA LEU A 136 -2.82 -5.06 -5.85
C LEU A 136 -2.80 -3.62 -5.34
N HIS A 137 -2.72 -2.69 -6.27
CA HIS A 137 -2.74 -1.25 -6.04
C HIS A 137 -3.73 -0.55 -6.95
N GLU A 138 -3.98 0.72 -6.66
CA GLU A 138 -4.55 1.68 -7.61
C GLU A 138 -3.61 2.85 -7.79
N THR A 139 -3.77 3.61 -8.89
CA THR A 139 -2.86 4.72 -9.16
C THR A 139 -3.26 6.03 -8.52
N VAL A 140 -4.55 6.24 -8.23
CA VAL A 140 -5.16 7.53 -7.87
C VAL A 140 -4.95 8.60 -8.97
N LEU A 141 -3.80 8.59 -9.61
CA LEU A 141 -3.46 9.41 -10.77
C LEU A 141 -3.95 8.77 -12.07
N GLY A 142 -4.04 9.56 -13.13
CA GLY A 142 -4.21 9.05 -14.49
C GLY A 142 -2.99 8.26 -14.96
N GLU A 143 -3.16 7.50 -16.05
CA GLU A 143 -2.11 6.63 -16.57
C GLU A 143 -0.82 7.38 -16.91
N MET A 144 -0.93 8.44 -17.69
CA MET A 144 0.25 9.22 -18.13
C MET A 144 0.94 9.90 -16.94
N GLU A 145 0.17 10.41 -15.99
CA GLU A 145 0.69 11.03 -14.77
C GLU A 145 1.44 10.01 -13.92
N THR A 146 0.88 8.80 -13.76
CA THR A 146 1.52 7.71 -13.03
C THR A 146 2.81 7.25 -13.71
N VAL A 147 2.79 7.07 -15.04
CA VAL A 147 3.99 6.69 -15.80
C VAL A 147 5.06 7.77 -15.69
N ASN A 148 4.68 9.05 -15.78
CA ASN A 148 5.62 10.17 -15.65
C ASN A 148 6.21 10.23 -14.23
N LEU A 149 5.39 10.01 -13.19
CA LEU A 149 5.87 9.90 -11.81
C LEU A 149 6.95 8.82 -11.69
N PHE A 150 6.70 7.63 -12.23
CA PHE A 150 7.67 6.52 -12.14
C PHE A 150 8.92 6.75 -13.01
N LYS A 151 8.83 7.51 -14.09
CA LYS A 151 9.98 7.89 -14.93
C LYS A 151 10.77 9.07 -14.41
N THR A 152 10.22 9.81 -13.44
CA THR A 152 10.93 10.93 -12.80
C THR A 152 11.95 10.39 -11.82
N GLN A 153 13.17 10.97 -11.85
CA GLN A 153 14.20 10.63 -10.88
C GLN A 153 13.83 11.12 -9.47
N HIS A 154 13.88 10.22 -8.49
CA HIS A 154 13.63 10.53 -7.09
C HIS A 154 14.85 10.16 -6.24
N LEU A 155 15.53 11.17 -5.69
CA LEU A 155 16.75 10.97 -4.90
C LEU A 155 16.47 10.64 -3.43
N ARG A 156 15.31 11.02 -2.91
CA ARG A 156 14.92 10.75 -1.53
C ARG A 156 14.08 9.48 -1.45
N ASP A 157 14.44 8.56 -0.57
CA ASP A 157 13.75 7.27 -0.37
C ASP A 157 12.21 7.42 -0.25
N GLN A 158 11.75 8.47 0.42
CA GLN A 158 10.32 8.72 0.67
C GLN A 158 9.52 9.12 -0.56
N ASP A 159 10.18 9.56 -1.63
CA ASP A 159 9.56 9.97 -2.89
C ASP A 159 9.59 8.84 -3.93
N GLN A 160 10.40 7.80 -3.70
CA GLN A 160 10.57 6.68 -4.60
C GLN A 160 9.33 5.81 -4.60
N ALA A 161 8.78 5.55 -5.79
CA ALA A 161 7.62 4.70 -5.96
C ALA A 161 7.64 4.02 -7.32
N SER A 162 7.19 2.78 -7.38
CA SER A 162 6.94 2.06 -8.62
C SER A 162 6.15 0.79 -8.40
N TYR A 163 5.55 0.27 -9.47
CA TYR A 163 4.98 -1.07 -9.54
C TYR A 163 5.71 -1.88 -10.62
N HIS A 164 5.49 -3.19 -10.67
CA HIS A 164 6.01 -4.03 -11.76
C HIS A 164 5.19 -3.84 -13.03
N LEU A 165 3.86 -3.74 -12.86
CA LEU A 165 2.91 -3.54 -13.96
C LEU A 165 1.85 -2.51 -13.62
N LEU A 166 1.38 -1.79 -14.63
CA LEU A 166 0.12 -1.06 -14.63
C LEU A 166 -0.87 -1.73 -15.57
N VAL A 167 -2.13 -1.74 -15.17
CA VAL A 167 -3.26 -2.19 -16.00
C VAL A 167 -4.08 -0.95 -16.37
N SER A 168 -3.99 -0.55 -17.63
CA SER A 168 -4.73 0.57 -18.20
C SER A 168 -6.24 0.35 -18.19
N ARG A 169 -7.03 1.41 -18.31
CA ARG A 169 -8.50 1.33 -18.33
C ARG A 169 -9.07 0.43 -19.43
N ASP A 170 -8.37 0.29 -20.56
CA ASP A 170 -8.69 -0.61 -21.66
C ASP A 170 -8.15 -2.03 -21.48
N GLY A 171 -7.46 -2.30 -20.36
CA GLY A 171 -6.82 -3.57 -20.02
C GLY A 171 -5.45 -3.77 -20.67
N SER A 172 -4.84 -2.75 -21.28
CA SER A 172 -3.43 -2.82 -21.71
C SER A 172 -2.51 -2.95 -20.52
N LEU A 173 -1.36 -3.63 -20.71
CA LEU A 173 -0.37 -3.86 -19.68
C LEU A 173 0.88 -3.02 -19.96
N LEU A 174 1.25 -2.17 -19.00
CA LEU A 174 2.49 -1.41 -19.07
C LEU A 174 3.52 -2.00 -18.09
N ARG A 175 4.66 -2.44 -18.61
CA ARG A 175 5.80 -2.93 -17.83
C ARG A 175 6.60 -1.75 -17.31
N ILE A 176 6.59 -1.54 -16.00
CA ILE A 176 7.27 -0.44 -15.31
C ILE A 176 8.59 -0.92 -14.70
N VAL A 177 8.56 -2.05 -13.97
CA VAL A 177 9.77 -2.65 -13.37
C VAL A 177 9.82 -4.13 -13.75
N PRO A 178 10.99 -4.67 -14.18
CA PRO A 178 11.14 -6.11 -14.41
C PRO A 178 10.86 -6.93 -13.15
N ASP A 179 10.24 -8.12 -13.28
CA ASP A 179 9.91 -9.00 -12.14
C ASP A 179 11.15 -9.40 -11.32
N SER A 180 12.33 -9.44 -11.95
CA SER A 180 13.62 -9.75 -11.30
C SER A 180 14.11 -8.63 -10.38
N LYS A 181 13.55 -7.44 -10.48
CA LYS A 181 13.87 -6.28 -9.65
C LYS A 181 12.86 -6.11 -8.51
N ARG A 182 13.19 -5.24 -7.58
CA ARG A 182 12.36 -4.88 -6.44
C ARG A 182 11.69 -3.53 -6.71
N ALA A 183 10.42 -3.53 -7.08
CA ALA A 183 9.64 -2.30 -7.17
C ALA A 183 9.36 -1.73 -5.76
N PHE A 184 9.22 -0.43 -5.66
CA PHE A 184 8.95 0.29 -4.40
C PHE A 184 7.45 0.60 -4.27
N GLY A 185 6.64 -0.46 -4.17
CA GLY A 185 5.18 -0.36 -4.18
C GLY A 185 4.53 -0.28 -2.79
N ALA A 186 5.20 -0.76 -1.76
CA ALA A 186 4.68 -0.76 -0.40
C ALA A 186 5.77 -0.30 0.59
N GLY A 187 5.51 0.81 1.29
CA GLY A 187 6.41 1.35 2.30
C GLY A 187 6.50 0.45 3.55
N MET A 188 6.08 0.97 4.71
CA MET A 188 5.98 0.15 5.93
C MET A 188 4.91 -0.93 5.75
N SER A 189 5.32 -2.17 5.53
CA SER A 189 4.41 -3.26 5.16
C SER A 189 4.85 -4.63 5.66
N ALA A 190 3.88 -5.51 5.87
CA ALA A 190 4.09 -6.91 6.21
C ALA A 190 2.95 -7.77 5.65
N PHE A 191 3.23 -9.04 5.34
CA PHE A 191 2.24 -10.06 5.03
C PHE A 191 2.29 -11.13 6.11
N GLY A 192 1.25 -11.21 6.93
CA GLY A 192 1.35 -11.88 8.23
C GLY A 192 2.48 -11.24 9.05
N ASP A 193 3.40 -12.06 9.52
CA ASP A 193 4.59 -11.63 10.26
C ASP A 193 5.81 -11.37 9.36
N VAL A 194 5.67 -11.60 8.04
CA VAL A 194 6.79 -11.48 7.09
C VAL A 194 6.98 -10.02 6.70
N THR A 195 8.10 -9.46 7.08
CA THR A 195 8.61 -8.15 6.65
C THR A 195 10.13 -8.19 6.56
N GLN A 196 10.73 -7.42 5.68
CA GLN A 196 12.17 -7.40 5.48
C GLN A 196 12.72 -5.99 5.56
N ARG A 197 13.82 -5.80 6.28
CA ARG A 197 14.56 -4.53 6.31
C ARG A 197 15.81 -4.69 5.46
N THR A 198 15.80 -4.05 4.31
CA THR A 198 16.87 -4.17 3.31
C THR A 198 17.94 -3.08 3.41
N LYS A 199 17.75 -2.10 4.32
CA LYS A 199 18.68 -0.99 4.60
C LYS A 199 18.60 -0.65 6.08
N GLN A 200 19.73 -0.38 6.72
CA GLN A 200 19.76 0.10 8.11
C GLN A 200 18.98 1.41 8.24
N GLY A 201 18.20 1.53 9.32
CA GLY A 201 17.35 2.70 9.55
C GLY A 201 16.06 2.74 8.71
N SER A 202 15.88 1.83 7.73
CA SER A 202 14.62 1.75 6.98
C SER A 202 13.52 1.05 7.77
N VAL A 203 12.27 1.31 7.38
CA VAL A 203 11.12 0.53 7.84
C VAL A 203 11.14 -0.87 7.21
N GLY A 204 10.51 -1.84 7.87
CA GLY A 204 10.28 -3.16 7.27
C GLY A 204 9.29 -3.06 6.11
N SER A 205 9.56 -3.78 5.03
CA SER A 205 8.67 -3.84 3.88
C SER A 205 8.66 -5.21 3.22
N ILE A 206 7.63 -5.46 2.40
CA ILE A 206 7.50 -6.68 1.60
C ILE A 206 8.04 -6.53 0.18
N ASN A 207 8.55 -5.36 -0.21
CA ASN A 207 8.95 -5.06 -1.58
C ASN A 207 9.93 -6.09 -2.16
N ASN A 208 10.78 -6.69 -1.32
CA ASN A 208 11.78 -7.65 -1.77
C ASN A 208 11.19 -8.99 -2.24
N ILE A 209 10.00 -9.34 -1.76
CA ILE A 209 9.30 -10.59 -2.10
C ILE A 209 7.99 -10.36 -2.87
N ALA A 210 7.57 -9.13 -3.07
CA ALA A 210 6.31 -8.81 -3.73
C ALA A 210 6.49 -8.57 -5.23
N LEU A 211 5.44 -8.90 -5.98
CA LEU A 211 5.13 -8.37 -7.30
C LEU A 211 3.99 -7.38 -7.14
N HIS A 212 4.18 -6.14 -7.54
CA HIS A 212 3.21 -5.07 -7.43
C HIS A 212 2.52 -4.82 -8.76
N ILE A 213 1.18 -4.78 -8.77
CA ILE A 213 0.38 -4.47 -9.97
C ILE A 213 -0.63 -3.39 -9.62
N GLY A 214 -0.60 -2.28 -10.36
CA GLY A 214 -1.50 -1.15 -10.17
C GLY A 214 -2.60 -1.12 -11.22
N LEU A 215 -3.81 -0.83 -10.81
CA LEU A 215 -4.95 -0.56 -11.69
C LEU A 215 -5.07 0.95 -11.88
N VAL A 216 -5.11 1.41 -13.13
CA VAL A 216 -5.34 2.84 -13.40
C VAL A 216 -6.74 3.21 -12.92
N SER A 217 -6.82 4.18 -12.00
CA SER A 217 -8.06 4.66 -11.39
C SER A 217 -8.98 5.31 -12.42
N PRO A 218 -10.30 5.24 -12.25
CA PRO A 218 -11.24 6.04 -13.04
C PRO A 218 -11.09 7.52 -12.71
N ASP A 219 -11.69 8.39 -13.52
CA ASP A 219 -11.60 9.84 -13.33
C ASP A 219 -12.20 10.30 -11.99
N ASP A 220 -13.26 9.63 -11.52
CA ASP A 220 -13.85 9.88 -10.20
C ASP A 220 -13.09 9.22 -9.04
N GLY A 221 -11.99 8.52 -9.32
CA GLY A 221 -11.09 7.93 -8.34
C GLY A 221 -9.78 8.71 -8.14
N ARG A 222 -9.67 9.93 -8.67
CA ARG A 222 -8.46 10.77 -8.59
C ARG A 222 -8.45 11.72 -7.40
N ASP A 223 -9.03 11.29 -6.30
CA ASP A 223 -9.14 12.03 -5.04
C ASP A 223 -9.05 11.09 -3.84
N ASP A 224 -9.21 11.63 -2.63
CA ASP A 224 -9.11 10.90 -1.36
C ASP A 224 -10.45 10.30 -0.88
N ARG A 225 -11.49 10.28 -1.69
CA ARG A 225 -12.77 9.64 -1.32
C ARG A 225 -12.57 8.14 -1.10
N HIS A 226 -13.34 7.57 -0.20
CA HIS A 226 -13.21 6.13 0.15
C HIS A 226 -13.64 5.16 -0.96
N SER A 227 -14.33 5.64 -1.98
CA SER A 227 -14.82 4.82 -3.09
C SER A 227 -14.92 5.62 -4.39
N HIS A 228 -14.97 4.90 -5.51
CA HIS A 228 -15.15 5.42 -6.86
C HIS A 228 -15.96 4.43 -7.70
N SER A 229 -16.21 4.74 -8.99
CA SER A 229 -17.01 3.91 -9.90
C SER A 229 -16.44 2.49 -10.18
N GLY A 230 -15.23 2.22 -9.73
CA GLY A 230 -14.58 0.92 -9.88
C GLY A 230 -13.79 0.74 -11.17
N TYR A 231 -13.42 -0.50 -11.45
CA TYR A 231 -12.54 -0.89 -12.55
C TYR A 231 -13.34 -1.50 -13.69
N SER A 232 -12.83 -1.36 -14.93
CA SER A 232 -13.47 -1.90 -16.11
C SER A 232 -13.34 -3.43 -16.18
N ASP A 233 -14.23 -4.08 -16.94
CA ASP A 233 -14.10 -5.52 -17.24
C ASP A 233 -12.79 -5.86 -17.94
N PHE A 234 -12.27 -4.94 -18.75
CA PHE A 234 -10.99 -5.13 -19.42
C PHE A 234 -9.84 -5.18 -18.40
N GLN A 235 -9.88 -4.32 -17.39
CA GLN A 235 -8.89 -4.34 -16.30
C GLN A 235 -8.98 -5.64 -15.51
N TYR A 236 -10.16 -6.08 -15.09
CA TYR A 236 -10.32 -7.35 -14.36
C TYR A 236 -9.84 -8.56 -15.16
N LYS A 237 -10.15 -8.61 -16.47
CA LYS A 237 -9.69 -9.70 -17.35
C LYS A 237 -8.18 -9.73 -17.49
N SER A 238 -7.54 -8.58 -17.72
CA SER A 238 -6.08 -8.51 -17.85
C SER A 238 -5.38 -8.80 -16.53
N LEU A 239 -5.90 -8.26 -15.42
CA LEU A 239 -5.42 -8.55 -14.08
C LEU A 239 -5.47 -10.05 -13.76
N ALA A 240 -6.62 -10.69 -14.00
CA ALA A 240 -6.80 -12.12 -13.71
C ALA A 240 -5.84 -12.99 -14.53
N LYS A 241 -5.66 -12.69 -15.81
CA LYS A 241 -4.68 -13.38 -16.66
C LYS A 241 -3.26 -13.20 -16.15
N GLN A 242 -2.88 -11.96 -15.81
CA GLN A 242 -1.52 -11.66 -15.36
C GLN A 242 -1.21 -12.29 -14.00
N ILE A 243 -2.15 -12.25 -13.07
CA ILE A 243 -2.01 -12.92 -11.77
C ILE A 243 -1.83 -14.41 -11.96
N LEU A 244 -2.67 -15.06 -12.77
CA LEU A 244 -2.54 -16.50 -13.06
C LEU A 244 -1.16 -16.84 -13.65
N LEU A 245 -0.65 -16.02 -14.58
CA LEU A 245 0.69 -16.24 -15.17
C LEU A 245 1.81 -16.06 -14.15
N TRP A 246 1.73 -15.08 -13.26
CA TRP A 246 2.71 -14.89 -12.18
C TRP A 246 2.65 -16.03 -11.16
N GLN A 247 1.45 -16.45 -10.78
CA GLN A 247 1.27 -17.61 -9.89
C GLN A 247 1.90 -18.87 -10.48
N ALA A 248 1.60 -19.15 -11.73
CA ALA A 248 2.15 -20.31 -12.43
C ALA A 248 3.68 -20.25 -12.57
N ARG A 249 4.23 -19.06 -12.82
CA ARG A 249 5.67 -18.85 -12.98
C ARG A 249 6.45 -18.95 -11.68
N TYR A 250 5.90 -18.43 -10.59
CA TYR A 250 6.62 -18.28 -9.31
C TYR A 250 6.09 -19.22 -8.21
N GLY A 251 5.10 -20.05 -8.52
CA GLY A 251 4.50 -20.95 -7.53
C GLY A 251 3.71 -20.22 -6.44
N ILE A 252 3.17 -19.04 -6.72
CA ILE A 252 2.45 -18.22 -5.73
C ILE A 252 1.00 -18.70 -5.64
N PRO A 253 0.51 -19.24 -4.50
CA PRO A 253 -0.90 -19.60 -4.34
C PRO A 253 -1.79 -18.36 -4.29
N LEU A 254 -3.09 -18.52 -4.56
CA LEU A 254 -4.03 -17.40 -4.59
C LEU A 254 -4.20 -16.72 -3.21
N THR A 255 -3.99 -17.45 -2.12
CA THR A 255 -3.93 -16.93 -0.75
C THR A 255 -2.82 -15.89 -0.52
N ARG A 256 -1.86 -15.81 -1.44
CA ARG A 256 -0.78 -14.79 -1.43
C ARG A 256 -1.00 -13.68 -2.46
N VAL A 257 -2.23 -13.56 -2.97
CA VAL A 257 -2.69 -12.40 -3.75
C VAL A 257 -3.47 -11.50 -2.81
N THR A 258 -3.01 -10.29 -2.61
CA THR A 258 -3.52 -9.39 -1.57
C THR A 258 -3.59 -7.93 -2.05
N SER A 259 -4.03 -7.02 -1.20
CA SER A 259 -4.11 -5.58 -1.49
C SER A 259 -3.07 -4.78 -0.71
N HIS A 260 -2.77 -3.57 -1.18
CA HIS A 260 -1.92 -2.64 -0.43
C HIS A 260 -2.51 -2.33 0.94
N ALA A 261 -3.82 -2.09 1.01
CA ALA A 261 -4.53 -1.86 2.28
C ALA A 261 -4.28 -2.97 3.31
N PHE A 262 -4.22 -4.24 2.87
CA PHE A 262 -4.03 -5.37 3.78
C PHE A 262 -2.60 -5.48 4.30
N VAL A 263 -1.60 -5.16 3.48
CA VAL A 263 -0.18 -5.29 3.86
C VAL A 263 0.38 -4.04 4.52
N ASP A 264 -0.28 -2.90 4.40
CA ASP A 264 0.16 -1.64 5.00
C ASP A 264 0.16 -1.72 6.54
N ARG A 265 1.26 -1.29 7.14
CA ARG A 265 1.43 -1.20 8.60
C ARG A 265 1.52 0.25 9.09
N SER A 266 1.44 1.21 8.16
CA SER A 266 1.32 2.63 8.49
C SER A 266 -0.12 3.06 8.74
N HIS A 267 -1.10 2.22 8.36
CA HIS A 267 -2.54 2.50 8.40
C HIS A 267 -2.94 3.75 7.60
N SER A 268 -2.17 4.05 6.54
CA SER A 268 -2.40 5.20 5.67
C SER A 268 -2.84 4.80 4.26
N ARG A 269 -2.90 3.49 3.97
CA ARG A 269 -3.25 2.96 2.65
C ARG A 269 -4.55 2.17 2.70
N TYR A 270 -5.37 2.39 1.69
CA TYR A 270 -6.70 1.78 1.54
C TYR A 270 -6.97 1.29 0.11
N ASP A 271 -5.93 1.28 -0.72
CA ASP A 271 -6.00 0.85 -2.11
C ASP A 271 -5.85 -0.68 -2.29
N PRO A 272 -6.47 -1.25 -3.35
CA PRO A 272 -7.31 -0.61 -4.35
C PRO A 272 -8.75 -0.42 -3.85
N ARG A 273 -9.24 0.84 -3.87
CA ARG A 273 -10.62 1.18 -3.49
C ARG A 273 -11.62 0.59 -4.49
N SER A 274 -12.83 0.31 -4.04
CA SER A 274 -13.92 -0.20 -4.87
C SER A 274 -13.57 -1.45 -5.69
N PHE A 275 -12.53 -2.20 -5.29
CA PHE A 275 -12.16 -3.44 -5.95
C PHE A 275 -13.13 -4.55 -5.58
N ARG A 276 -13.64 -5.25 -6.59
CA ARG A 276 -14.58 -6.35 -6.42
C ARG A 276 -13.87 -7.69 -6.58
N TRP A 277 -13.57 -8.31 -5.47
CA TRP A 277 -12.92 -9.64 -5.44
C TRP A 277 -13.77 -10.73 -6.09
N ASP A 278 -15.09 -10.69 -5.92
CA ASP A 278 -16.04 -11.61 -6.58
C ASP A 278 -15.96 -11.53 -8.10
N LYS A 279 -15.84 -10.32 -8.63
CA LYS A 279 -15.70 -10.07 -10.06
C LYS A 279 -14.34 -10.54 -10.58
N PHE A 280 -13.26 -10.28 -9.84
CA PHE A 280 -11.93 -10.79 -10.15
C PHE A 280 -11.95 -12.33 -10.20
N ASP A 281 -12.47 -12.99 -9.16
CA ASP A 281 -12.56 -14.43 -9.02
C ASP A 281 -13.32 -15.08 -10.19
N SER A 282 -14.41 -14.46 -10.63
CA SER A 282 -15.19 -14.95 -11.76
C SER A 282 -14.38 -15.04 -13.06
N PHE A 283 -13.54 -14.05 -13.36
CA PHE A 283 -12.65 -14.09 -14.53
C PHE A 283 -11.46 -15.02 -14.30
N TYR A 284 -10.88 -15.00 -13.10
CA TYR A 284 -9.73 -15.84 -12.76
C TYR A 284 -10.04 -17.32 -12.95
N LYS A 285 -11.15 -17.83 -12.40
CA LYS A 285 -11.59 -19.23 -12.53
C LYS A 285 -11.73 -19.68 -13.97
N VAL A 286 -12.27 -18.82 -14.84
CA VAL A 286 -12.37 -19.12 -16.27
C VAL A 286 -10.99 -19.34 -16.89
N PHE A 287 -10.03 -18.49 -16.60
CA PHE A 287 -8.68 -18.59 -17.17
C PHE A 287 -7.88 -19.74 -16.55
N ALA A 288 -7.97 -19.94 -15.24
CA ALA A 288 -7.36 -21.07 -14.54
C ALA A 288 -7.84 -22.41 -15.11
N THR A 289 -9.15 -22.55 -15.36
CA THR A 289 -9.73 -23.74 -15.99
C THR A 289 -9.19 -23.96 -17.40
N ARG A 290 -9.11 -22.92 -18.21
CA ARG A 290 -8.57 -23.02 -19.59
C ARG A 290 -7.13 -23.48 -19.64
N CYS A 291 -6.33 -23.10 -18.64
CA CYS A 291 -4.93 -23.50 -18.52
C CYS A 291 -4.71 -24.81 -17.74
N SER A 292 -5.77 -25.43 -17.22
CA SER A 292 -5.68 -26.58 -16.29
C SER A 292 -4.86 -26.25 -15.02
N LEU A 293 -5.02 -25.03 -14.49
CA LEU A 293 -4.31 -24.50 -13.33
C LEU A 293 -5.24 -24.23 -12.13
N GLN A 294 -6.37 -24.97 -12.05
CA GLN A 294 -7.35 -24.81 -10.96
C GLN A 294 -6.77 -25.09 -9.58
N TYR A 295 -5.70 -25.88 -9.50
CA TYR A 295 -4.99 -26.14 -8.24
C TYR A 295 -4.33 -24.89 -7.64
N LEU A 296 -4.14 -23.81 -8.42
CA LEU A 296 -3.65 -22.51 -7.92
C LEU A 296 -4.75 -21.69 -7.23
N ASP A 297 -6.02 -22.13 -7.37
CA ASP A 297 -7.21 -21.46 -6.83
C ASP A 297 -7.55 -21.89 -5.38
N ASN A 298 -6.71 -22.69 -4.74
CA ASN A 298 -6.94 -23.13 -3.37
C ASN A 298 -6.86 -21.92 -2.44
N GLY A 299 -8.01 -21.31 -2.13
CA GLY A 299 -8.13 -20.41 -1.00
C GLY A 299 -8.37 -18.92 -1.26
N LEU A 300 -9.21 -18.50 -2.24
CA LEU A 300 -9.98 -17.27 -2.03
C LEU A 300 -11.04 -17.52 -0.93
N ALA A 301 -10.57 -17.88 0.26
CA ALA A 301 -11.40 -17.83 1.43
C ALA A 301 -11.46 -16.37 1.86
N SER A 302 -12.58 -15.72 1.57
CA SER A 302 -13.12 -14.51 2.25
C SER A 302 -12.05 -13.51 2.72
N LEU A 303 -11.59 -12.64 1.83
CA LEU A 303 -11.12 -11.31 2.19
C LEU A 303 -12.30 -10.34 2.30
#